data_9e85c5d7bc51953840e173e351a9f39c
#
_entry.id   9e85c5d7bc51953840e173e351a9f39c
#
_cell.length_a   1.000
_cell.length_b   1.000
_cell.length_c   1.000
_cell.angle_alpha   90.00
_cell.angle_beta   90.00
_cell.angle_gamma   90.00
#
_symmetry.space_group_name_H-M   'P 1'
#
loop_
_entity.id
_entity.type
_entity.pdbx_description
1 polymer ?
#
loop_
_entity_poly.entity_id
_entity_poly.type
_entity_poly.pdbx_seq_one_letter_code
_entity_poly.pdbx_strand_id
1 'polypeptide(L)'
;MKRDELLQRIQSNNAPLLVDPRSETEYRRGHIPGAVNAPVRKILFGTAMLPEDRNREMVIACMHGQRAWLAKKILALRGYRNMALLDGWLQEWQRAGLPWVKET
;
A
#
# COMPACT_ATOMS: atom_id res chain seq x y z
N MET A 1 4.92 -8.15 5.17
CA MET A 1 4.64 -7.70 6.56
C MET A 1 3.34 -8.32 7.04
N LYS A 2 3.34 -8.81 8.24
CA LYS A 2 2.14 -9.41 8.83
C LYS A 2 1.12 -8.35 9.22
N ARG A 3 -0.14 -8.71 9.11
CA ARG A 3 -1.27 -7.83 9.43
C ARG A 3 -1.17 -7.22 10.84
N ASP A 4 -0.87 -8.05 11.83
CA ASP A 4 -0.82 -7.60 13.22
C ASP A 4 0.34 -6.64 13.47
N GLU A 5 1.46 -6.88 12.81
CA GLU A 5 2.61 -5.98 12.88
C GLU A 5 2.27 -4.61 12.30
N LEU A 6 1.61 -4.59 11.14
CA LEU A 6 1.20 -3.32 10.52
C LEU A 6 0.22 -2.57 11.41
N LEU A 7 -0.78 -3.28 11.98
CA LEU A 7 -1.76 -2.67 12.87
C LEU A 7 -1.08 -2.05 14.09
N GLN A 8 -0.16 -2.77 14.71
CA GLN A 8 0.58 -2.28 15.87
C GLN A 8 1.36 -1.01 15.52
N ARG A 9 2.01 -0.99 14.38
CA ARG A 9 2.81 0.16 13.96
C ARG A 9 1.94 1.37 13.63
N ILE A 10 0.76 1.16 13.05
CA ILE A 10 -0.21 2.24 12.84
C ILE A 10 -0.65 2.82 14.17
N GLN A 11 -0.99 1.97 15.13
CA GLN A 11 -1.45 2.40 16.45
C GLN A 11 -0.39 3.13 17.26
N SER A 12 0.88 2.76 17.07
CA SER A 12 2.01 3.41 17.75
C SER A 12 2.58 4.60 16.98
N ASN A 13 1.90 5.04 15.94
CA ASN A 13 2.33 6.16 15.10
C ASN A 13 3.72 5.96 14.48
N ASN A 14 4.02 4.73 14.10
CA ASN A 14 5.29 4.32 13.49
C ASN A 14 5.06 3.47 12.24
N ALA A 15 4.03 3.81 11.47
CA ALA A 15 3.68 3.06 10.27
C ALA A 15 4.69 3.29 9.15
N PRO A 16 4.96 2.25 8.33
CA PRO A 16 5.63 2.46 7.06
C PRO A 16 4.72 3.26 6.13
N LEU A 17 5.24 3.73 5.03
CA LEU A 17 4.38 4.32 4.00
C LEU A 17 3.55 3.20 3.36
N LEU A 18 2.22 3.30 3.49
CA LEU A 18 1.31 2.35 2.87
C LEU A 18 1.00 2.80 1.45
N VAL A 19 1.23 1.91 0.49
CA VAL A 19 0.98 2.18 -0.92
C VAL A 19 -0.16 1.29 -1.40
N ASP A 20 -1.23 1.91 -1.89
CA ASP A 20 -2.39 1.24 -2.42
C ASP A 20 -2.38 1.37 -3.95
N PRO A 21 -2.06 0.30 -4.69
CA PRO A 21 -1.92 0.36 -6.15
C PRO A 21 -3.24 0.17 -6.90
N ARG A 22 -4.37 0.15 -6.19
CA ARG A 22 -5.68 0.01 -6.82
C ARG A 22 -6.08 1.27 -7.56
N SER A 23 -7.16 1.21 -8.31
CA SER A 23 -7.69 2.38 -8.97
C SER A 23 -8.13 3.44 -7.96
N GLU A 24 -8.22 4.68 -8.41
CA GLU A 24 -8.65 5.80 -7.58
C GLU A 24 -10.07 5.58 -7.05
N THR A 25 -10.97 5.04 -7.85
CA THR A 25 -12.34 4.74 -7.44
C THR A 25 -12.37 3.71 -6.31
N GLU A 26 -11.59 2.63 -6.43
CA GLU A 26 -11.51 1.61 -5.39
C GLU A 26 -10.95 2.20 -4.08
N TYR A 27 -9.89 3.00 -4.20
CA TYR A 27 -9.26 3.64 -3.05
C TYR A 27 -10.26 4.54 -2.30
N ARG A 28 -11.04 5.33 -3.01
CA ARG A 28 -12.04 6.22 -2.40
C ARG A 28 -13.16 5.45 -1.71
N ARG A 29 -13.51 4.27 -2.20
CA ARG A 29 -14.54 3.42 -1.59
C ARG A 29 -14.10 2.84 -0.26
N GLY A 30 -12.81 2.82 0.00
CA GLY A 30 -12.27 2.36 1.28
C GLY A 30 -10.81 1.97 1.16
N HIS A 31 -10.04 2.35 2.18
CA HIS A 31 -8.63 2.03 2.25
C HIS A 31 -8.16 2.08 3.70
N ILE A 32 -6.95 1.58 3.95
CA ILE A 32 -6.34 1.68 5.27
C ILE A 32 -6.00 3.14 5.55
N PRO A 33 -6.33 3.66 6.76
CA PRO A 33 -5.99 5.04 7.10
C PRO A 33 -4.50 5.34 6.89
N GLY A 34 -4.22 6.45 6.23
CA GLY A 34 -2.84 6.88 5.94
C GLY A 34 -2.25 6.31 4.66
N ALA A 35 -2.91 5.37 4.00
CA ALA A 35 -2.42 4.84 2.74
C ALA A 35 -2.47 5.90 1.64
N VAL A 36 -1.46 5.88 0.77
CA VAL A 36 -1.45 6.73 -0.43
C VAL A 36 -1.87 5.90 -1.64
N ASN A 37 -2.65 6.48 -2.51
CA ASN A 37 -3.09 5.82 -3.73
C ASN A 37 -2.06 6.04 -4.84
N ALA A 38 -1.50 4.95 -5.34
CA ALA A 38 -0.56 4.98 -6.45
C ALA A 38 -0.95 3.89 -7.45
N PRO A 39 -1.96 4.13 -8.29
CA PRO A 39 -2.40 3.14 -9.27
C PRO A 39 -1.25 2.62 -10.11
N VAL A 40 -1.29 1.33 -10.43
CA VAL A 40 -0.19 0.66 -11.14
C VAL A 40 0.21 1.42 -12.40
N ARG A 41 -0.76 1.93 -13.18
CA ARG A 41 -0.43 2.66 -14.41
C ARG A 41 0.38 3.92 -14.14
N LYS A 42 0.11 4.61 -13.02
CA LYS A 42 0.87 5.81 -12.65
C LYS A 42 2.28 5.45 -12.17
N ILE A 43 2.42 4.32 -11.48
CA ILE A 43 3.75 3.82 -11.12
C ILE A 43 4.53 3.48 -12.40
N LEU A 44 3.89 2.81 -13.34
CA LEU A 44 4.51 2.39 -14.59
C LEU A 44 5.01 3.60 -15.40
N PHE A 45 4.20 4.64 -15.51
CA PHE A 45 4.54 5.85 -16.27
C PHE A 45 5.33 6.88 -15.46
N GLY A 46 5.64 6.61 -14.19
CA GLY A 46 6.44 7.49 -13.38
C GLY A 46 5.72 8.73 -12.88
N THR A 47 4.39 8.72 -12.89
CA THR A 47 3.56 9.86 -12.48
C THR A 47 2.97 9.72 -11.09
N ALA A 48 3.22 8.60 -10.40
CA ALA A 48 2.73 8.41 -9.04
C ALA A 48 3.50 9.30 -8.07
N MET A 49 2.77 9.85 -7.09
CA MET A 49 3.36 10.71 -6.05
C MET A 49 3.95 9.82 -4.95
N LEU A 50 5.20 9.44 -5.12
CA LEU A 50 5.95 8.59 -4.18
C LEU A 50 7.22 9.29 -3.70
N PRO A 51 7.78 8.86 -2.55
CA PRO A 51 8.97 9.51 -2.00
C PRO A 51 10.15 9.45 -2.96
N GLU A 52 10.97 10.48 -2.96
CA GLU A 52 12.25 10.47 -3.69
C GLU A 52 13.26 9.57 -3.00
N ASP A 53 13.18 9.43 -1.68
CA ASP A 53 14.04 8.53 -0.91
C ASP A 53 13.76 7.08 -1.29
N ARG A 54 14.68 6.45 -1.97
CA ARG A 54 14.57 5.06 -2.44
C ARG A 54 14.70 4.04 -1.32
N ASN A 55 15.12 4.46 -0.13
CA ASN A 55 15.21 3.59 1.05
C ASN A 55 14.01 3.75 1.99
N ARG A 56 13.05 4.58 1.65
CA ARG A 56 11.84 4.76 2.45
C ARG A 56 11.11 3.41 2.58
N GLU A 57 10.82 3.04 3.83
CA GLU A 57 10.07 1.82 4.10
C GLU A 57 8.64 1.93 3.59
N MET A 58 8.24 1.02 2.72
CA MET A 58 6.90 0.99 2.14
C MET A 58 6.29 -0.39 2.27
N VAL A 59 4.99 -0.44 2.49
CA VAL A 59 4.20 -1.66 2.43
C VAL A 59 3.15 -1.46 1.35
N ILE A 60 3.09 -2.40 0.41
CA ILE A 60 2.19 -2.32 -0.74
C ILE A 60 1.07 -3.34 -0.54
N ALA A 61 -0.17 -2.90 -0.67
CA ALA A 61 -1.33 -3.76 -0.45
C ALA A 61 -2.45 -3.43 -1.43
N CYS A 62 -2.93 -4.46 -2.13
CA CYS A 62 -4.15 -4.38 -2.92
C CYS A 62 -5.14 -5.42 -2.42
N MET A 63 -6.31 -5.53 -3.05
CA MET A 63 -7.37 -6.41 -2.54
C MET A 63 -6.96 -7.89 -2.48
N HIS A 64 -6.34 -8.42 -3.55
CA HIS A 64 -5.99 -9.83 -3.68
C HIS A 64 -4.52 -10.09 -4.02
N GLY A 65 -3.68 -9.09 -4.05
CA GLY A 65 -2.22 -9.24 -4.18
C GLY A 65 -1.63 -9.08 -5.57
N GLN A 66 -2.38 -9.27 -6.62
CA GLN A 66 -1.83 -9.25 -8.00
C GLN A 66 -1.24 -7.89 -8.38
N ARG A 67 -1.98 -6.83 -8.13
CA ARG A 67 -1.53 -5.47 -8.45
C ARG A 67 -0.40 -5.02 -7.54
N ALA A 68 -0.43 -5.42 -6.26
CA ALA A 68 0.63 -5.10 -5.31
C ALA A 68 1.95 -5.76 -5.71
N TRP A 69 1.89 -7.02 -6.13
CA TRP A 69 3.06 -7.75 -6.59
C TRP A 69 3.68 -7.08 -7.82
N LEU A 70 2.84 -6.71 -8.79
CA LEU A 70 3.29 -6.02 -10.00
C LEU A 70 3.88 -4.64 -9.66
N ALA A 71 3.19 -3.87 -8.81
CA ALA A 71 3.68 -2.56 -8.37
C ALA A 71 5.05 -2.66 -7.70
N LYS A 72 5.23 -3.66 -6.84
CA LYS A 72 6.52 -3.88 -6.18
C LYS A 72 7.63 -4.13 -7.19
N LYS A 73 7.36 -4.95 -8.22
CA LYS A 73 8.35 -5.23 -9.26
C LYS A 73 8.73 -3.98 -10.04
N ILE A 74 7.75 -3.17 -10.43
CA ILE A 74 8.02 -1.94 -11.18
C ILE A 74 8.81 -0.96 -10.31
N LEU A 75 8.43 -0.80 -9.05
CA LEU A 75 9.13 0.09 -8.12
C LEU A 75 10.57 -0.38 -7.86
N ALA A 76 10.80 -1.69 -7.78
CA ALA A 76 12.15 -2.21 -7.64
C ALA A 76 13.04 -1.82 -8.84
N LEU A 77 12.46 -1.87 -10.05
CA LEU A 77 13.16 -1.43 -11.25
C LEU A 77 13.46 0.07 -11.23
N ARG A 78 12.69 0.85 -10.49
CA ARG A 78 12.92 2.28 -10.30
C ARG A 78 13.83 2.60 -9.11
N GLY A 79 14.40 1.59 -8.48
CA GLY A 79 15.40 1.75 -7.42
C GLY A 79 14.90 1.74 -6.00
N TYR A 80 13.60 1.51 -5.78
CA TYR A 80 13.08 1.37 -4.42
C TYR A 80 13.57 0.04 -3.82
N ARG A 81 14.09 0.09 -2.59
CA ARG A 81 14.81 -1.04 -1.99
C ARG A 81 14.17 -1.58 -0.72
N ASN A 82 13.28 -0.83 -0.09
CA ASN A 82 12.75 -1.18 1.22
C ASN A 82 11.24 -1.33 1.15
N MET A 83 10.81 -2.41 0.52
CA MET A 83 9.41 -2.68 0.26
C MET A 83 9.01 -4.05 0.76
N ALA A 84 7.79 -4.14 1.30
CA ALA A 84 7.17 -5.41 1.66
C ALA A 84 5.74 -5.43 1.14
N LEU A 85 5.20 -6.64 0.98
CA LEU A 85 3.78 -6.83 0.66
C LEU A 85 3.04 -7.12 1.96
N LEU A 86 1.78 -6.69 2.05
CA LEU A 86 0.94 -7.01 3.20
C LEU A 86 0.43 -8.46 3.08
N ASP A 87 0.71 -9.27 4.09
CA ASP A 87 0.22 -10.65 4.13
C ASP A 87 -1.29 -10.66 4.29
N GLY A 88 -1.95 -11.53 3.51
CA GLY A 88 -3.41 -11.65 3.52
C GLY A 88 -4.12 -10.53 2.78
N TRP A 89 -3.39 -9.54 2.29
CA TRP A 89 -3.89 -8.44 1.48
C TRP A 89 -4.98 -7.61 2.17
N LEU A 90 -5.59 -6.68 1.46
CA LEU A 90 -6.69 -5.87 2.01
C LEU A 90 -7.92 -6.72 2.31
N GLN A 91 -8.11 -7.84 1.61
CA GLN A 91 -9.21 -8.76 1.87
C GLN A 91 -9.22 -9.25 3.33
N GLU A 92 -8.08 -9.73 3.82
CA GLU A 92 -7.98 -10.20 5.21
C GLU A 92 -8.08 -9.05 6.20
N TRP A 93 -7.52 -7.90 5.87
CA TRP A 93 -7.60 -6.71 6.71
C TRP A 93 -9.06 -6.32 6.95
N GLN A 94 -9.87 -6.28 5.89
CA GLN A 94 -11.29 -5.97 5.99
C GLN A 94 -12.07 -7.04 6.74
N ARG A 95 -11.79 -8.31 6.47
CA ARG A 95 -12.46 -9.42 7.17
C ARG A 95 -12.22 -9.39 8.67
N ALA A 96 -11.06 -8.93 9.08
CA ALA A 96 -10.72 -8.80 10.49
C ALA A 96 -11.33 -7.57 11.15
N GLY A 97 -12.04 -6.72 10.40
CA GLY A 97 -12.67 -5.52 10.95
C GLY A 97 -11.68 -4.44 11.36
N LEU A 98 -10.49 -4.43 10.78
CA LEU A 98 -9.44 -3.48 11.13
C LEU A 98 -9.70 -2.09 10.52
N PRO A 99 -8.99 -1.04 10.98
CA PRO A 99 -9.28 0.34 10.56
C PRO A 99 -9.39 0.51 9.05
N TRP A 100 -10.47 1.13 8.63
CA TRP A 100 -10.82 1.32 7.23
C TRP A 100 -11.56 2.64 7.07
N VAL A 101 -11.15 3.48 6.14
CA VAL A 101 -11.77 4.78 5.92
C VAL A 101 -12.27 4.89 4.49
N LYS A 102 -13.35 5.63 4.32
CA LYS A 102 -13.93 5.94 3.00
C LYS A 102 -13.81 7.42 2.75
N GLU A 103 -13.54 7.77 1.51
CA GLU A 103 -13.55 9.15 1.06
C GLU A 103 -14.80 9.39 0.23
N THR A 104 -15.51 10.45 0.55
CA THR A 104 -16.71 10.85 -0.18
C THR A 104 -16.38 11.90 -1.24
#